data_c4fbd89636500905ab2bff526c9bceb1
#
_entry.id   c4fbd89636500905ab2bff526c9bceb1
#
_cell.length_a   1.000
_cell.length_b   1.000
_cell.length_c   1.000
_cell.angle_alpha   90.00
_cell.angle_beta   90.00
_cell.angle_gamma   90.00
#
_symmetry.space_group_name_H-M   'P 1'
#
loop_
_entity.id
_entity.type
_entity.pdbx_description
1 polymer ?
#
loop_
_entity_poly.entity_id
_entity_poly.type
_entity_poly.pdbx_seq_one_letter_code
_entity_poly.pdbx_strand_id
1 'polypeptide(L)'
;MKYNESNFTYLKLTTLNKYYQYLLKAECACEDFPKMTKIIARRVVDAFVRELSISYGINSNIATGQMVKMLRYNEEFSIPEEIYDYIQIIRVNGIGITLYRSREKRIEKHPIEILELIHRIFCWYLRIKETETISKFIDLSFKAPKTI
;
A
#
# COMPACT_ATOMS: atom_id res chain seq x y z
N MET A 1 21.83 -16.97 0.36
CA MET A 1 21.56 -15.76 -0.39
C MET A 1 21.20 -14.62 0.54
N LYS A 2 21.89 -13.53 0.41
CA LYS A 2 21.59 -12.36 1.23
C LYS A 2 20.64 -11.43 0.51
N TYR A 3 19.70 -10.92 1.25
CA TYR A 3 18.79 -9.88 0.78
C TYR A 3 19.07 -8.61 1.54
N ASN A 4 18.82 -7.50 0.91
CA ASN A 4 18.74 -6.26 1.64
C ASN A 4 17.60 -6.37 2.65
N GLU A 5 17.73 -5.64 3.73
CA GLU A 5 16.64 -5.57 4.69
C GLU A 5 15.37 -5.05 3.99
N SER A 6 14.23 -5.62 4.32
CA SER A 6 12.95 -5.19 3.77
C SER A 6 12.66 -3.74 4.13
N ASN A 7 12.11 -2.99 3.17
CA ASN A 7 11.62 -1.63 3.42
C ASN A 7 10.48 -1.61 4.44
N PHE A 8 9.84 -2.74 4.68
CA PHE A 8 8.64 -2.85 5.52
C PHE A 8 8.92 -3.47 6.89
N THR A 9 10.19 -3.66 7.25
CA THR A 9 10.57 -4.23 8.55
C THR A 9 9.96 -3.46 9.72
N TYR A 10 9.83 -2.16 9.61
CA TYR A 10 9.23 -1.33 10.65
C TYR A 10 7.79 -1.74 10.99
N LEU A 11 7.07 -2.34 10.06
CA LEU A 11 5.70 -2.77 10.30
C LEU A 11 5.57 -3.82 11.40
N LYS A 12 6.62 -4.59 11.66
CA LYS A 12 6.61 -5.64 12.67
C LYS A 12 6.24 -5.11 14.06
N LEU A 13 6.58 -3.87 14.35
CA LEU A 13 6.36 -3.24 15.64
C LEU A 13 5.08 -2.38 15.68
N THR A 14 4.26 -2.47 14.67
CA THR A 14 3.09 -1.61 14.51
C THR A 14 1.80 -2.42 14.40
N THR A 15 0.68 -1.72 14.42
CA THR A 15 -0.65 -2.33 14.18
C THR A 15 -0.79 -2.86 12.75
N LEU A 16 0.12 -2.51 11.85
CA LEU A 16 0.14 -2.98 10.46
C LEU A 16 1.01 -4.24 10.28
N ASN A 17 1.42 -4.88 11.37
CA ASN A 17 2.34 -6.03 11.31
C ASN A 17 1.79 -7.19 10.47
N LYS A 18 0.47 -7.35 10.38
CA LYS A 18 -0.17 -8.39 9.58
C LYS A 18 0.15 -8.29 8.08
N TYR A 19 0.54 -7.11 7.60
CA TYR A 19 0.85 -6.90 6.19
C TYR A 19 2.32 -7.17 5.86
N TYR A 20 3.17 -7.30 6.85
CA TYR A 20 4.61 -7.42 6.65
C TYR A 20 4.97 -8.61 5.76
N GLN A 21 4.42 -9.79 6.04
CA GLN A 21 4.77 -11.01 5.29
C GLN A 21 4.35 -10.90 3.82
N TYR A 22 3.21 -10.31 3.56
CA TYR A 22 2.72 -10.10 2.18
C TYR A 22 3.63 -9.14 1.43
N LEU A 23 4.04 -8.05 2.07
CA LEU A 23 4.91 -7.07 1.44
C LEU A 23 6.33 -7.59 1.24
N LEU A 24 6.79 -8.45 2.14
CA LEU A 24 8.06 -9.14 1.94
C LEU A 24 8.02 -10.02 0.70
N LYS A 25 6.95 -10.77 0.51
CA LYS A 25 6.73 -11.57 -0.71
C LYS A 25 6.68 -10.70 -1.95
N ALA A 26 6.00 -9.56 -1.86
CA ALA A 26 5.91 -8.61 -2.96
C ALA A 26 7.28 -8.07 -3.37
N GLU A 27 8.11 -7.75 -2.38
CA GLU A 27 9.49 -7.32 -2.63
C GLU A 27 10.31 -8.41 -3.32
N CYS A 28 10.19 -9.63 -2.83
CA CYS A 28 10.93 -10.76 -3.40
C CYS A 28 10.52 -11.08 -4.85
N ALA A 29 9.27 -10.80 -5.20
CA ALA A 29 8.75 -11.04 -6.53
C ALA A 29 9.05 -9.93 -7.54
N CYS A 30 9.57 -8.80 -7.08
CA CYS A 30 9.70 -7.57 -7.87
C CYS A 30 10.42 -7.77 -9.21
N GLU A 31 11.48 -8.51 -9.20
CA GLU A 31 12.34 -8.70 -10.36
C GLU A 31 11.82 -9.78 -11.30
N ASP A 32 11.52 -10.96 -10.75
CA ASP A 32 11.18 -12.14 -11.56
C ASP A 32 9.68 -12.24 -11.86
N PHE A 33 8.83 -11.72 -10.99
CA PHE A 33 7.38 -11.84 -11.12
C PHE A 33 6.71 -10.50 -10.84
N PRO A 34 6.96 -9.47 -11.66
CA PRO A 34 6.49 -8.10 -11.40
C PRO A 34 4.97 -7.98 -11.27
N LYS A 35 4.22 -8.80 -12.01
CA LYS A 35 2.76 -8.80 -11.90
C LYS A 35 2.30 -9.28 -10.53
N MET A 36 3.01 -10.26 -9.97
CA MET A 36 2.71 -10.78 -8.64
C MET A 36 2.89 -9.70 -7.58
N THR A 37 3.94 -8.91 -7.68
CA THR A 37 4.17 -7.77 -6.79
C THR A 37 2.98 -6.83 -6.79
N LYS A 38 2.50 -6.47 -7.97
CA LYS A 38 1.37 -5.56 -8.12
C LYS A 38 0.07 -6.13 -7.56
N ILE A 39 -0.16 -7.42 -7.78
CA ILE A 39 -1.36 -8.10 -7.27
C ILE A 39 -1.35 -8.16 -5.76
N ILE A 40 -0.21 -8.53 -5.16
CA ILE A 40 -0.07 -8.56 -3.70
C ILE A 40 -0.27 -7.17 -3.12
N ALA A 41 0.33 -6.16 -3.74
CA ALA A 41 0.20 -4.77 -3.29
C ALA A 41 -1.26 -4.33 -3.26
N ARG A 42 -2.02 -4.65 -4.30
CA ARG A 42 -3.45 -4.32 -4.33
C ARG A 42 -4.21 -5.02 -3.22
N ARG A 43 -3.93 -6.29 -2.97
CA ARG A 43 -4.60 -7.04 -1.90
C ARG A 43 -4.32 -6.42 -0.54
N VAL A 44 -3.09 -6.02 -0.31
CA VAL A 44 -2.71 -5.36 0.95
C VAL A 44 -3.45 -4.03 1.11
N VAL A 45 -3.44 -3.20 0.07
CA VAL A 45 -4.12 -1.90 0.12
C VAL A 45 -5.62 -2.07 0.28
N ASP A 46 -6.23 -3.00 -0.44
CA ASP A 46 -7.68 -3.23 -0.33
C ASP A 46 -8.05 -3.70 1.08
N ALA A 47 -7.26 -4.59 1.67
CA ALA A 47 -7.48 -5.04 3.04
C ALA A 47 -7.33 -3.88 4.04
N PHE A 48 -6.30 -3.06 3.86
CA PHE A 48 -6.06 -1.89 4.70
C PHE A 48 -7.22 -0.89 4.62
N VAL A 49 -7.66 -0.56 3.41
CA VAL A 49 -8.79 0.36 3.19
C VAL A 49 -10.05 -0.18 3.85
N ARG A 50 -10.33 -1.46 3.68
CA ARG A 50 -11.53 -2.09 4.25
C ARG A 50 -11.51 -2.05 5.77
N GLU A 51 -10.40 -2.41 6.37
CA GLU A 51 -10.25 -2.38 7.82
C GLU A 51 -10.38 -0.96 8.37
N LEU A 52 -9.74 -0.01 7.72
CA LEU A 52 -9.82 1.40 8.10
C LEU A 52 -11.25 1.92 7.98
N SER A 53 -11.94 1.57 6.89
CA SER A 53 -13.32 1.99 6.64
C SER A 53 -14.26 1.49 7.73
N ILE A 54 -14.12 0.22 8.10
CA ILE A 54 -14.96 -0.39 9.14
C ILE A 54 -14.73 0.32 10.48
N SER A 55 -13.50 0.68 10.79
CA SER A 55 -13.17 1.37 12.03
C SER A 55 -13.80 2.77 12.12
N TYR A 56 -14.14 3.36 10.99
CA TYR A 56 -14.83 4.66 10.93
C TYR A 56 -16.31 4.54 10.56
N GLY A 57 -16.89 3.37 10.75
CA GLY A 57 -18.33 3.17 10.63
C GLY A 57 -18.85 3.03 9.21
N ILE A 58 -17.98 2.82 8.23
CA ILE A 58 -18.40 2.63 6.84
C ILE A 58 -18.86 1.17 6.67
N ASN A 59 -19.99 0.99 5.98
CA ASN A 59 -20.58 -0.32 5.77
C ASN A 59 -19.62 -1.28 5.05
N SER A 60 -19.39 -2.45 5.63
CA SER A 60 -18.50 -3.47 5.09
C SER A 60 -19.04 -4.17 3.83
N ASN A 61 -20.31 -3.97 3.49
CA ASN A 61 -20.95 -4.61 2.34
C ASN A 61 -20.78 -3.86 1.01
N ILE A 62 -20.08 -2.74 1.02
CA ILE A 62 -19.86 -1.98 -0.21
C ILE A 62 -18.52 -2.34 -0.84
N ALA A 63 -18.36 -2.03 -2.12
CA ALA A 63 -17.13 -2.30 -2.85
C ALA A 63 -15.97 -1.46 -2.32
N THR A 64 -14.76 -2.00 -2.39
CA THR A 64 -13.56 -1.31 -1.90
C THR A 64 -13.35 0.04 -2.57
N GLY A 65 -13.58 0.15 -3.89
CA GLY A 65 -13.47 1.41 -4.59
C GLY A 65 -14.38 2.49 -4.04
N GLN A 66 -15.58 2.11 -3.63
CA GLN A 66 -16.53 3.02 -3.00
C GLN A 66 -16.10 3.39 -1.58
N MET A 67 -15.53 2.44 -0.84
CA MET A 67 -14.96 2.71 0.49
C MET A 67 -13.88 3.79 0.43
N VAL A 68 -13.01 3.71 -0.55
CA VAL A 68 -11.93 4.70 -0.72
C VAL A 68 -12.51 6.10 -0.90
N LYS A 69 -13.57 6.22 -1.72
CA LYS A 69 -14.23 7.50 -1.92
C LYS A 69 -14.88 8.03 -0.65
N MET A 70 -15.51 7.14 0.11
CA MET A 70 -16.16 7.53 1.36
C MET A 70 -15.14 7.97 2.41
N LEU A 71 -13.98 7.30 2.47
CA LEU A 71 -12.90 7.71 3.37
C LEU A 71 -12.36 9.10 3.01
N ARG A 72 -12.29 9.42 1.73
CA ARG A 72 -11.81 10.72 1.28
C ARG A 72 -12.65 11.87 1.86
N TYR A 73 -13.95 11.65 2.01
CA TYR A 73 -14.88 12.68 2.48
C TYR A 73 -15.38 12.44 3.89
N ASN A 74 -14.79 11.50 4.62
CA ASN A 74 -15.18 11.22 6.00
C ASN A 74 -14.80 12.39 6.92
N GLU A 75 -15.73 12.81 7.78
CA GLU A 75 -15.51 13.94 8.66
C GLU A 75 -14.50 13.67 9.77
N GLU A 76 -14.47 12.43 10.26
CA GLU A 76 -13.57 12.05 11.36
C GLU A 76 -12.15 11.76 10.89
N PHE A 77 -12.04 11.17 9.72
CA PHE A 77 -10.75 10.73 9.20
C PHE A 77 -10.76 10.82 7.68
N SER A 78 -10.45 12.01 7.20
CA SER A 78 -10.40 12.26 5.77
C SER A 78 -9.00 11.94 5.24
N ILE A 79 -8.93 11.09 4.23
CA ILE A 79 -7.64 10.82 3.60
C ILE A 79 -7.28 11.97 2.65
N PRO A 80 -6.01 12.43 2.68
CA PRO A 80 -5.56 13.47 1.76
C PRO A 80 -5.68 13.03 0.30
N GLU A 81 -5.85 13.99 -0.58
CA GLU A 81 -5.94 13.72 -2.02
C GLU A 81 -4.75 12.91 -2.52
N GLU A 82 -3.54 13.24 -2.07
CA GLU A 82 -2.33 12.52 -2.45
C GLU A 82 -2.41 11.04 -2.09
N ILE A 83 -2.85 10.72 -0.88
CA ILE A 83 -3.00 9.34 -0.43
C ILE A 83 -4.09 8.62 -1.22
N TYR A 84 -5.20 9.31 -1.46
CA TYR A 84 -6.27 8.78 -2.31
C TYR A 84 -5.73 8.38 -3.69
N ASP A 85 -4.93 9.25 -4.30
CA ASP A 85 -4.36 9.00 -5.61
C ASP A 85 -3.41 7.80 -5.59
N TYR A 86 -2.58 7.68 -4.57
CA TYR A 86 -1.69 6.53 -4.41
C TYR A 86 -2.47 5.23 -4.33
N ILE A 87 -3.54 5.21 -3.55
CA ILE A 87 -4.41 4.03 -3.42
C ILE A 87 -4.98 3.65 -4.77
N GLN A 88 -5.48 4.61 -5.53
CA GLN A 88 -6.08 4.36 -6.84
C GLN A 88 -5.05 3.81 -7.83
N ILE A 89 -3.84 4.35 -7.84
CA ILE A 89 -2.76 3.88 -8.70
C ILE A 89 -2.42 2.42 -8.37
N ILE A 90 -2.28 2.08 -7.10
CA ILE A 90 -1.97 0.72 -6.67
C ILE A 90 -3.09 -0.23 -7.10
N ARG A 91 -4.35 0.17 -6.91
CA ARG A 91 -5.49 -0.66 -7.24
C ARG A 91 -5.58 -0.93 -8.74
N VAL A 92 -5.39 0.07 -9.58
CA VAL A 92 -5.42 -0.10 -11.03
C VAL A 92 -4.27 -1.00 -11.50
N ASN A 93 -3.07 -0.79 -10.98
CA ASN A 93 -1.90 -1.59 -11.35
C ASN A 93 -2.00 -3.04 -10.88
N GLY A 94 -2.78 -3.31 -9.85
CA GLY A 94 -2.96 -4.63 -9.28
C GLY A 94 -4.08 -5.45 -9.90
N ILE A 95 -4.70 -4.97 -10.97
CA ILE A 95 -5.66 -5.77 -11.73
C ILE A 95 -4.87 -6.89 -12.40
N GLY A 96 -5.26 -8.13 -12.20
CA GLY A 96 -4.53 -9.29 -12.72
C GLY A 96 -4.55 -9.41 -14.24
N ILE A 97 -5.21 -8.50 -14.93
CA ILE A 97 -5.32 -8.42 -16.38
C ILE A 97 -4.42 -7.30 -16.87
N THR A 98 -3.81 -7.50 -18.02
CA THR A 98 -2.97 -6.48 -18.65
C THR A 98 -3.75 -5.20 -18.87
N LEU A 99 -3.10 -4.07 -18.66
CA LEU A 99 -3.70 -2.76 -18.93
C LEU A 99 -3.69 -2.52 -20.43
N TYR A 100 -4.72 -2.98 -21.13
CA TYR A 100 -4.81 -2.86 -22.57
C TYR A 100 -5.24 -1.49 -23.04
N ARG A 101 -6.01 -0.78 -22.23
CA ARG A 101 -6.52 0.52 -22.62
C ARG A 101 -5.42 1.57 -22.49
N SER A 102 -5.22 2.35 -23.53
CA SER A 102 -4.19 3.39 -23.54
C SER A 102 -4.32 4.36 -22.37
N ARG A 103 -5.54 4.59 -21.91
CA ARG A 103 -5.85 5.43 -20.77
C ARG A 103 -5.25 4.87 -19.48
N GLU A 104 -5.34 3.56 -19.30
CA GLU A 104 -4.83 2.87 -18.11
C GLU A 104 -3.32 2.69 -18.19
N LYS A 105 -2.77 2.51 -19.37
CA LYS A 105 -1.33 2.41 -19.56
C LYS A 105 -0.56 3.62 -19.05
N ARG A 106 -1.17 4.80 -19.08
CA ARG A 106 -0.52 6.03 -18.61
C ARG A 106 -0.25 6.01 -17.11
N ILE A 107 -1.02 5.25 -16.35
CA ILE A 107 -0.83 5.13 -14.91
C ILE A 107 -0.17 3.81 -14.51
N GLU A 108 0.27 3.03 -15.51
CA GLU A 108 1.04 1.82 -15.25
C GLU A 108 2.38 2.21 -14.65
N LYS A 109 2.72 1.58 -13.52
CA LYS A 109 3.94 1.86 -12.77
C LYS A 109 4.80 0.63 -12.67
N HIS A 110 6.10 0.85 -12.51
CA HIS A 110 7.03 -0.22 -12.20
C HIS A 110 6.70 -0.80 -10.81
N PRO A 111 6.87 -2.11 -10.60
CA PRO A 111 6.57 -2.74 -9.29
C PRO A 111 7.26 -2.03 -8.12
N ILE A 112 8.48 -1.55 -8.29
CA ILE A 112 9.21 -0.83 -7.25
C ILE A 112 8.47 0.45 -6.86
N GLU A 113 7.94 1.18 -7.85
CA GLU A 113 7.17 2.39 -7.59
C GLU A 113 5.89 2.08 -6.80
N ILE A 114 5.25 0.95 -7.12
CA ILE A 114 4.04 0.51 -6.41
C ILE A 114 4.36 0.25 -4.94
N LEU A 115 5.46 -0.43 -4.65
CA LEU A 115 5.88 -0.67 -3.27
C LEU A 115 6.22 0.62 -2.54
N GLU A 116 6.83 1.57 -3.23
CA GLU A 116 7.12 2.88 -2.65
C GLU A 116 5.84 3.63 -2.28
N LEU A 117 4.81 3.53 -3.10
CA LEU A 117 3.52 4.15 -2.81
C LEU A 117 2.88 3.54 -1.56
N ILE A 118 2.96 2.22 -1.38
CA ILE A 118 2.48 1.57 -0.17
C ILE A 118 3.24 2.08 1.05
N HIS A 119 4.56 2.17 0.94
CA HIS A 119 5.40 2.69 2.01
C HIS A 119 4.95 4.09 2.42
N ARG A 120 4.69 4.97 1.45
CA ARG A 120 4.22 6.34 1.73
C ARG A 120 2.85 6.35 2.40
N ILE A 121 1.93 5.49 1.96
CA ILE A 121 0.60 5.38 2.57
C ILE A 121 0.73 4.96 4.03
N PHE A 122 1.51 3.93 4.30
CA PHE A 122 1.68 3.40 5.66
C PHE A 122 2.42 4.38 6.57
N CYS A 123 3.44 5.06 6.08
CA CYS A 123 4.13 6.08 6.85
C CYS A 123 3.19 7.23 7.22
N TRP A 124 2.36 7.68 6.28
CA TRP A 124 1.34 8.68 6.55
C TRP A 124 0.40 8.23 7.66
N TYR A 125 -0.13 7.01 7.53
CA TYR A 125 -1.08 6.46 8.50
C TYR A 125 -0.46 6.36 9.89
N LEU A 126 0.74 5.83 9.99
CA LEU A 126 1.42 5.61 11.26
C LEU A 126 1.79 6.93 11.95
N ARG A 127 2.09 7.96 11.20
CA ARG A 127 2.32 9.31 11.77
C ARG A 127 1.11 9.82 12.53
N ILE A 128 -0.07 9.49 12.04
CA ILE A 128 -1.31 9.94 12.65
C ILE A 128 -1.70 9.07 13.84
N LYS A 129 -1.51 7.77 13.73
CA LYS A 129 -2.06 6.79 14.67
C LYS A 129 -1.08 6.32 15.75
N GLU A 130 0.21 6.28 15.46
CA GLU A 130 1.20 5.70 16.36
C GLU A 130 2.40 6.63 16.51
N THR A 131 2.17 7.83 17.00
CA THR A 131 3.17 8.89 17.02
C THR A 131 4.40 8.59 17.85
N GLU A 132 4.28 7.92 19.00
CA GLU A 132 5.39 7.71 19.89
C GLU A 132 6.29 6.54 19.51
N THR A 133 5.67 5.40 19.20
CA THR A 133 6.41 4.17 18.89
C THR A 133 7.14 4.25 17.56
N ILE A 134 6.62 5.05 16.65
CA ILE A 134 6.99 5.01 15.24
C ILE A 134 7.78 6.23 14.79
N SER A 135 7.92 7.24 15.62
CA SER A 135 8.68 8.44 15.27
C SER A 135 10.08 8.13 14.74
N LYS A 136 10.70 7.04 15.23
CA LYS A 136 12.01 6.60 14.74
C LYS A 136 11.97 5.94 13.36
N PHE A 137 10.80 5.54 12.86
CA PHE A 137 10.68 4.85 11.57
C PHE A 137 10.10 5.74 10.48
N ILE A 138 9.54 6.87 10.85
CA ILE A 138 8.87 7.78 9.93
C ILE A 138 9.78 8.29 8.82
N ASP A 139 11.05 8.45 9.13
CA ASP A 139 12.05 8.99 8.22
C ASP A 139 12.82 7.93 7.45
N LEU A 140 12.40 6.66 7.55
CA LEU A 140 13.04 5.61 6.78
C LEU A 140 12.85 5.82 5.31
N SER A 141 13.94 5.90 4.59
CA SER A 141 13.92 6.02 3.13
C SER A 141 13.56 4.68 2.51
N PHE A 142 12.70 4.71 1.52
CA PHE A 142 12.43 3.54 0.72
C PHE A 142 13.63 3.24 -0.18
N LYS A 143 14.02 1.97 -0.23
CA LYS A 143 15.11 1.51 -1.08
C LYS A 143 14.61 0.45 -2.04
N ALA A 144 15.05 0.52 -3.28
CA ALA A 144 14.69 -0.50 -4.26
C ALA A 144 15.13 -1.88 -3.75
N PRO A 145 14.23 -2.89 -3.75
CA PRO A 145 14.58 -4.23 -3.33
C PRO A 145 15.72 -4.81 -4.17
N LYS A 146 16.67 -5.44 -3.52
CA LYS A 146 17.79 -6.10 -4.20
C LYS A 146 18.00 -7.48 -3.62
N THR A 147 18.24 -8.43 -4.51
CA THR A 147 18.75 -9.73 -4.14
C THR A 147 20.25 -9.74 -4.38
N ILE A 148 20.95 -10.34 -3.47
CA ILE A 148 22.42 -10.46 -3.59
C ILE A 148 22.76 -11.91 -3.87
#